data_56b8b325458b0adc136389fb68a66fa4
#
_entry.id   56b8b325458b0adc136389fb68a66fa4
#
_cell.length_a   1.000
_cell.length_b   1.000
_cell.length_c   1.000
_cell.angle_alpha   90.00
_cell.angle_beta   90.00
_cell.angle_gamma   90.00
#
_symmetry.space_group_name_H-M   'P 1'
#
loop_
_entity.id
_entity.type
_entity.pdbx_description
1 polymer ?
#
loop_
_entity_poly.entity_id
_entity_poly.type
_entity_poly.pdbx_seq_one_letter_code
_entity_poly.pdbx_strand_id
1 'polypeptide(L)'
;NNMLAKYQYMLAMPVSILGGGNKLDSLVDMLLFSHDTQTDNEDAEEFSAYSLNTLPGKYKSEEIVLYGVKENSRYIQADFSDGVYISEAYAEKFRIDPGDTITLKEKYEDDEYSFVVSGIYDYTGSLCIFMEQEKLNRMFDLGDDYFSGYFSNTEITDIDTGYIGSVIDLDALTKISRQLDVSMGSMMGMINVFAVVIYMILIYLLSKIIIEKNAQSISMTKILGYTNGEISRLYILST
;
A
#
# COMPACT_ATOMS: atom_id res chain seq x y z
N ASN A 1 -9.10 -5.19 -5.71
CA ASN A 1 -8.85 -4.01 -6.54
C ASN A 1 -7.90 -3.05 -5.83
N ASN A 2 -6.78 -2.69 -6.47
CA ASN A 2 -5.75 -1.86 -5.85
C ASN A 2 -5.80 -0.39 -6.26
N MET A 3 -6.71 -0.03 -7.16
CA MET A 3 -6.86 1.33 -7.67
C MET A 3 -8.33 1.68 -7.81
N LEU A 4 -8.67 2.93 -7.51
CA LEU A 4 -10.02 3.47 -7.65
C LEU A 4 -10.28 3.95 -9.09
N ALA A 5 -9.26 4.55 -9.71
CA ALA A 5 -9.24 5.01 -11.10
C ALA A 5 -7.87 4.76 -11.71
N LYS A 6 -7.70 4.93 -13.03
CA LYS A 6 -6.40 4.82 -13.70
C LYS A 6 -5.43 5.90 -13.22
N TYR A 7 -5.92 7.12 -13.05
CA TYR A 7 -5.21 8.26 -12.49
C TYR A 7 -5.97 8.81 -11.29
N GLN A 8 -5.25 9.11 -10.23
CA GLN A 8 -5.75 9.85 -9.08
C GLN A 8 -4.87 11.06 -8.87
N TYR A 9 -5.44 12.23 -9.10
CA TYR A 9 -4.78 13.52 -8.94
C TYR A 9 -5.14 14.09 -7.58
N MET A 10 -4.16 14.36 -6.74
CA MET A 10 -4.31 15.16 -5.52
C MET A 10 -3.80 16.56 -5.82
N LEU A 11 -4.65 17.56 -5.63
CA LEU A 11 -4.26 18.95 -5.80
C LEU A 11 -3.34 19.40 -4.66
N ALA A 12 -2.45 20.34 -4.95
CA ALA A 12 -1.66 21.00 -3.92
C ALA A 12 -2.62 21.74 -2.99
N MET A 13 -2.41 21.64 -1.66
CA MET A 13 -3.36 22.16 -0.67
C MET A 13 -3.76 23.60 -0.95
N PRO A 14 -5.06 23.93 -0.87
CA PRO A 14 -5.51 25.31 -0.90
C PRO A 14 -4.92 26.06 0.28
N VAL A 15 -4.42 27.27 0.01
CA VAL A 15 -3.69 28.13 0.93
C VAL A 15 -4.52 28.60 2.14
N SER A 16 -5.79 28.25 2.22
CA SER A 16 -6.70 28.62 3.30
C SER A 16 -6.28 28.18 4.72
N ILE A 17 -5.32 27.25 4.83
CA ILE A 17 -4.80 26.75 6.12
C ILE A 17 -3.62 27.56 6.63
N LEU A 18 -3.04 28.45 5.81
CA LEU A 18 -1.99 29.36 6.25
C LEU A 18 -2.62 30.54 7.01
N GLY A 19 -2.91 30.33 8.27
CA GLY A 19 -3.31 31.41 9.16
C GLY A 19 -2.25 32.50 9.20
N GLY A 20 -2.60 33.74 8.80
CA GLY A 20 -1.75 34.90 9.00
C GLY A 20 -1.77 35.98 7.92
N GLY A 21 -2.42 35.78 6.79
CA GLY A 21 -2.62 36.83 5.78
C GLY A 21 -3.92 37.61 5.97
N ASN A 22 -3.99 38.84 5.39
CA ASN A 22 -5.25 39.57 5.30
C ASN A 22 -6.32 38.66 4.70
N LYS A 23 -7.49 38.60 5.34
CA LYS A 23 -8.62 37.74 4.87
C LYS A 23 -8.99 37.97 3.40
N LEU A 24 -8.71 39.15 2.86
CA LEU A 24 -8.99 39.49 1.46
C LEU A 24 -8.01 38.80 0.50
N ASP A 25 -6.70 38.79 0.82
CA ASP A 25 -5.67 38.15 -0.01
C ASP A 25 -5.86 36.63 -0.03
N SER A 26 -6.19 36.04 1.11
CA SER A 26 -6.46 34.59 1.19
C SER A 26 -7.72 34.16 0.40
N LEU A 27 -8.75 35.02 0.32
CA LEU A 27 -9.93 34.77 -0.50
C LEU A 27 -9.62 34.88 -2.00
N VAL A 28 -8.76 35.82 -2.40
CA VAL A 28 -8.34 35.97 -3.80
C VAL A 28 -7.49 34.78 -4.21
N ASP A 29 -6.53 34.37 -3.39
CA ASP A 29 -5.67 33.21 -3.65
C ASP A 29 -6.50 31.92 -3.73
N MET A 30 -7.50 31.75 -2.87
CA MET A 30 -8.41 30.61 -2.91
C MET A 30 -9.28 30.58 -4.18
N LEU A 31 -9.78 31.76 -4.61
CA LEU A 31 -10.56 31.88 -5.86
C LEU A 31 -9.71 31.61 -7.10
N LEU A 32 -8.48 32.10 -7.12
CA LEU A 32 -7.53 31.83 -8.22
C LEU A 32 -7.16 30.35 -8.25
N PHE A 33 -6.85 29.76 -7.11
CA PHE A 33 -6.56 28.34 -7.01
C PHE A 33 -7.74 27.50 -7.51
N SER A 34 -8.97 27.81 -7.07
CA SER A 34 -10.17 27.11 -7.50
C SER A 34 -10.44 27.24 -9.00
N HIS A 35 -10.13 28.39 -9.61
CA HIS A 35 -10.28 28.59 -11.06
C HIS A 35 -9.22 27.84 -11.86
N ASP A 36 -7.95 27.90 -11.42
CA ASP A 36 -6.81 27.33 -12.14
C ASP A 36 -6.67 25.81 -11.95
N THR A 37 -7.45 25.23 -11.03
CA THR A 37 -7.48 23.77 -10.79
C THR A 37 -8.68 23.07 -11.41
N GLN A 38 -9.55 23.79 -12.12
CA GLN A 38 -10.62 23.20 -12.91
C GLN A 38 -10.07 22.54 -14.18
N THR A 39 -10.71 21.47 -14.63
CA THR A 39 -10.35 20.76 -15.85
C THR A 39 -11.55 20.61 -16.77
N ASP A 40 -11.31 20.73 -18.06
CA ASP A 40 -12.31 20.49 -19.12
C ASP A 40 -12.39 18.98 -19.47
N ASN A 41 -11.64 18.11 -18.78
CA ASN A 41 -11.63 16.68 -19.04
C ASN A 41 -12.95 16.04 -18.58
N GLU A 42 -13.76 15.60 -19.52
CA GLU A 42 -15.08 14.98 -19.26
C GLU A 42 -15.03 13.69 -18.42
N ASP A 43 -13.87 13.05 -18.36
CA ASP A 43 -13.66 11.83 -17.59
C ASP A 43 -13.22 12.11 -16.14
N ALA A 44 -12.81 13.34 -15.86
CA ALA A 44 -12.40 13.75 -14.52
C ALA A 44 -13.62 13.89 -13.59
N GLU A 45 -13.51 13.33 -12.39
CA GLU A 45 -14.52 13.41 -11.35
C GLU A 45 -13.88 13.90 -10.06
N GLU A 46 -14.39 15.00 -9.53
CA GLU A 46 -13.92 15.61 -8.29
C GLU A 46 -14.20 14.72 -7.09
N PHE A 47 -13.28 14.72 -6.15
CA PHE A 47 -13.47 14.12 -4.83
C PHE A 47 -12.91 15.03 -3.74
N SER A 48 -13.47 14.95 -2.55
CA SER A 48 -12.91 15.55 -1.35
C SER A 48 -12.13 14.51 -0.56
N ALA A 49 -11.03 14.91 0.07
CA ALA A 49 -10.27 14.04 0.95
C ALA A 49 -10.02 14.72 2.29
N TYR A 50 -10.16 13.96 3.37
CA TYR A 50 -9.85 14.39 4.73
C TYR A 50 -9.19 13.25 5.50
N SER A 51 -8.22 13.55 6.35
CA SER A 51 -7.48 12.53 7.09
C SER A 51 -7.81 12.57 8.58
N LEU A 52 -8.23 11.44 9.11
CA LEU A 52 -8.41 11.21 10.54
C LEU A 52 -7.51 10.07 11.01
N ASN A 53 -7.36 9.91 12.29
CA ASN A 53 -6.54 8.87 12.89
C ASN A 53 -7.40 7.88 13.68
N THR A 54 -7.03 6.60 13.65
CA THR A 54 -7.62 5.61 14.56
C THR A 54 -7.25 5.91 15.99
N LEU A 55 -8.18 5.61 16.92
CA LEU A 55 -7.90 5.70 18.35
C LEU A 55 -6.76 4.72 18.73
N PRO A 56 -5.82 5.12 19.58
CA PRO A 56 -4.78 4.24 20.06
C PRO A 56 -5.38 3.11 20.90
N GLY A 57 -5.07 1.87 20.54
CA GLY A 57 -5.57 0.67 21.19
C GLY A 57 -4.63 -0.51 21.02
N LYS A 58 -5.17 -1.67 20.63
CA LYS A 58 -4.38 -2.86 20.30
C LYS A 58 -3.39 -2.61 19.14
N TYR A 59 -3.78 -1.75 18.21
CA TYR A 59 -2.97 -1.32 17.07
C TYR A 59 -2.42 0.08 17.32
N LYS A 60 -1.30 0.39 16.64
CA LYS A 60 -0.77 1.75 16.61
C LYS A 60 -1.80 2.67 15.93
N SER A 61 -1.89 3.92 16.37
CA SER A 61 -2.74 4.90 15.67
C SER A 61 -2.30 5.02 14.22
N GLU A 62 -3.23 4.88 13.30
CA GLU A 62 -3.01 4.93 11.86
C GLU A 62 -3.89 5.99 11.21
N GLU A 63 -3.36 6.59 10.18
CA GLU A 63 -4.09 7.56 9.39
C GLU A 63 -5.08 6.85 8.45
N ILE A 64 -6.32 7.32 8.47
CA ILE A 64 -7.42 6.86 7.63
C ILE A 64 -7.85 8.02 6.76
N VAL A 65 -7.83 7.83 5.45
CA VAL A 65 -8.29 8.84 4.50
C VAL A 65 -9.79 8.67 4.26
N LEU A 66 -10.54 9.75 4.45
CA LEU A 66 -11.94 9.83 4.10
C LEU A 66 -12.05 10.41 2.70
N TYR A 67 -12.66 9.68 1.78
CA TYR A 67 -12.97 10.14 0.43
C TYR A 67 -14.44 10.51 0.35
N GLY A 68 -14.70 11.79 0.10
CA GLY A 68 -16.00 12.30 -0.26
C GLY A 68 -16.18 12.20 -1.78
N VAL A 69 -17.15 11.41 -2.23
CA VAL A 69 -17.41 11.17 -3.64
C VAL A 69 -18.83 11.58 -4.03
N LYS A 70 -19.07 11.88 -5.29
CA LYS A 70 -20.39 12.25 -5.77
C LYS A 70 -21.35 11.05 -5.67
N GLU A 71 -22.64 11.30 -5.38
CA GLU A 71 -23.67 10.27 -5.21
C GLU A 71 -23.72 9.29 -6.40
N ASN A 72 -23.52 9.80 -7.64
CA ASN A 72 -23.51 9.01 -8.86
C ASN A 72 -22.10 8.87 -9.43
N SER A 73 -21.09 8.62 -8.58
CA SER A 73 -19.70 8.46 -9.00
C SER A 73 -19.56 7.32 -10.00
N ARG A 74 -18.78 7.59 -11.06
CA ARG A 74 -18.40 6.56 -12.07
C ARG A 74 -17.32 5.64 -11.53
N TYR A 75 -16.53 6.10 -10.57
CA TYR A 75 -15.37 5.41 -10.04
C TYR A 75 -15.68 4.61 -8.78
N ILE A 76 -16.56 5.14 -7.93
CA ILE A 76 -16.91 4.52 -6.65
C ILE A 76 -18.43 4.38 -6.58
N GLN A 77 -18.92 3.19 -6.93
CA GLN A 77 -20.34 2.88 -6.96
C GLN A 77 -20.74 2.23 -5.63
N ALA A 78 -21.31 3.03 -4.74
CA ALA A 78 -21.84 2.59 -3.46
C ALA A 78 -23.03 3.46 -3.05
N ASP A 79 -23.91 2.92 -2.22
CA ASP A 79 -25.06 3.66 -1.66
C ASP A 79 -24.67 4.22 -0.30
N PHE A 80 -24.47 5.53 -0.23
CA PHE A 80 -24.06 6.25 0.98
C PHE A 80 -25.23 6.78 1.82
N SER A 81 -26.47 6.37 1.54
CA SER A 81 -27.68 6.86 2.23
C SER A 81 -27.65 6.50 3.73
N ASP A 82 -27.23 5.28 4.07
CA ASP A 82 -27.34 4.71 5.42
C ASP A 82 -26.02 4.73 6.22
N GLY A 83 -24.94 5.28 5.70
CA GLY A 83 -23.66 5.34 6.39
C GLY A 83 -22.47 5.46 5.47
N VAL A 84 -21.35 4.87 5.88
CA VAL A 84 -20.08 4.91 5.13
C VAL A 84 -19.68 3.55 4.65
N TYR A 85 -18.91 3.50 3.55
CA TYR A 85 -18.22 2.30 3.11
C TYR A 85 -16.75 2.37 3.51
N ILE A 86 -16.21 1.26 3.95
CA ILE A 86 -14.78 1.16 4.27
C ILE A 86 -14.07 0.30 3.24
N SER A 87 -12.78 0.54 3.03
CA SER A 87 -11.97 -0.31 2.15
C SER A 87 -11.81 -1.72 2.73
N GLU A 88 -11.70 -2.72 1.86
CA GLU A 88 -11.44 -4.10 2.25
C GLU A 88 -10.17 -4.20 3.13
N ALA A 89 -9.09 -3.48 2.76
CA ALA A 89 -7.88 -3.42 3.57
C ALA A 89 -8.12 -2.92 5.00
N TYR A 90 -9.03 -1.94 5.18
CA TYR A 90 -9.38 -1.43 6.50
C TYR A 90 -10.21 -2.44 7.28
N ALA A 91 -11.22 -3.03 6.63
CA ALA A 91 -12.07 -4.05 7.23
C ALA A 91 -11.26 -5.26 7.72
N GLU A 92 -10.39 -5.81 6.88
CA GLU A 92 -9.56 -6.98 7.22
C GLU A 92 -8.58 -6.68 8.37
N LYS A 93 -7.89 -5.54 8.32
CA LYS A 93 -6.87 -5.17 9.31
C LYS A 93 -7.44 -5.01 10.70
N PHE A 94 -8.59 -4.33 10.81
CA PHE A 94 -9.22 -4.02 12.09
C PHE A 94 -10.35 -4.96 12.45
N ARG A 95 -10.72 -5.89 11.55
CA ARG A 95 -11.82 -6.85 11.70
C ARG A 95 -13.15 -6.14 11.94
N ILE A 96 -13.50 -5.27 11.01
CA ILE A 96 -14.71 -4.48 11.03
C ILE A 96 -15.71 -5.11 10.06
N ASP A 97 -16.94 -5.33 10.53
CA ASP A 97 -18.03 -5.87 9.73
C ASP A 97 -19.08 -4.77 9.43
N PRO A 98 -19.87 -4.90 8.35
CA PRO A 98 -21.01 -4.00 8.13
C PRO A 98 -21.97 -4.02 9.31
N GLY A 99 -22.37 -2.82 9.77
CA GLY A 99 -23.17 -2.59 10.96
C GLY A 99 -22.35 -2.13 12.17
N ASP A 100 -21.05 -2.27 12.14
CA ASP A 100 -20.18 -1.77 13.20
C ASP A 100 -20.10 -0.25 13.19
N THR A 101 -19.77 0.33 14.35
CA THR A 101 -19.47 1.75 14.49
C THR A 101 -17.98 1.94 14.70
N ILE A 102 -17.36 2.74 13.85
CA ILE A 102 -15.96 3.12 13.95
C ILE A 102 -15.84 4.54 14.48
N THR A 103 -14.88 4.77 15.38
CA THR A 103 -14.57 6.09 15.90
C THR A 103 -13.16 6.48 15.53
N LEU A 104 -13.01 7.64 14.92
CA LEU A 104 -11.76 8.25 14.51
C LEU A 104 -11.61 9.59 15.18
N LYS A 105 -10.39 10.10 15.28
CA LYS A 105 -10.09 11.39 15.87
C LYS A 105 -9.21 12.25 14.99
N GLU A 106 -9.29 13.54 15.20
CA GLU A 106 -8.36 14.51 14.63
C GLU A 106 -6.93 14.23 15.08
N LYS A 107 -5.97 14.54 14.19
CA LYS A 107 -4.55 14.32 14.46
C LYS A 107 -3.99 15.26 15.54
N TYR A 108 -4.48 16.47 15.56
CA TYR A 108 -3.96 17.56 16.41
C TYR A 108 -5.00 18.14 17.37
N GLU A 109 -6.23 17.71 17.27
CA GLU A 109 -7.38 18.13 18.10
C GLU A 109 -7.95 16.91 18.81
N ASP A 110 -8.78 17.15 19.83
CA ASP A 110 -9.41 16.07 20.60
C ASP A 110 -10.80 15.69 20.07
N ASP A 111 -11.16 16.19 18.89
CA ASP A 111 -12.46 15.93 18.28
C ASP A 111 -12.52 14.51 17.72
N GLU A 112 -13.58 13.81 18.09
CA GLU A 112 -13.86 12.43 17.68
C GLU A 112 -15.09 12.38 16.77
N TYR A 113 -14.98 11.58 15.73
CA TYR A 113 -16.02 11.35 14.72
C TYR A 113 -16.40 9.88 14.69
N SER A 114 -17.69 9.57 14.77
CA SER A 114 -18.18 8.19 14.71
C SER A 114 -18.98 7.96 13.43
N PHE A 115 -18.69 6.84 12.77
CA PHE A 115 -19.30 6.45 11.51
C PHE A 115 -19.90 5.06 11.64
N VAL A 116 -21.11 4.86 11.11
CA VAL A 116 -21.71 3.54 10.95
C VAL A 116 -21.28 2.95 9.60
N VAL A 117 -20.71 1.77 9.63
CA VAL A 117 -20.26 1.07 8.44
C VAL A 117 -21.44 0.39 7.76
N SER A 118 -21.83 0.88 6.58
CA SER A 118 -22.92 0.29 5.78
C SER A 118 -22.43 -0.84 4.88
N GLY A 119 -21.15 -0.83 4.50
CA GLY A 119 -20.59 -1.87 3.64
C GLY A 119 -19.08 -1.80 3.50
N ILE A 120 -18.55 -2.82 2.83
CA ILE A 120 -17.12 -2.93 2.48
C ILE A 120 -16.99 -2.75 0.98
N TYR A 121 -16.08 -1.88 0.58
CA TYR A 121 -15.76 -1.62 -0.82
C TYR A 121 -14.51 -2.41 -1.23
N ASP A 122 -14.58 -3.13 -2.37
CA ASP A 122 -13.45 -3.91 -2.92
C ASP A 122 -12.28 -3.00 -3.34
N TYR A 123 -11.55 -2.54 -2.33
CA TYR A 123 -10.35 -1.73 -2.49
C TYR A 123 -9.33 -2.07 -1.42
N THR A 124 -8.15 -2.51 -1.86
CA THR A 124 -7.06 -2.97 -0.98
C THR A 124 -5.84 -2.04 -0.98
N GLY A 125 -5.90 -0.93 -1.73
CA GLY A 125 -4.76 -0.03 -1.92
C GLY A 125 -4.40 0.81 -0.69
N SER A 126 -5.38 1.17 0.13
CA SER A 126 -5.15 1.94 1.36
C SER A 126 -6.27 1.74 2.39
N LEU A 127 -6.00 2.18 3.62
CA LEU A 127 -7.01 2.26 4.68
C LEU A 127 -7.83 3.53 4.46
N CYS A 128 -9.07 3.38 4.02
CA CYS A 128 -9.90 4.53 3.74
C CYS A 128 -11.40 4.28 3.97
N ILE A 129 -12.12 5.37 4.03
CA ILE A 129 -13.57 5.44 4.17
C ILE A 129 -14.11 6.19 2.94
N PHE A 130 -15.23 5.73 2.41
CA PHE A 130 -15.96 6.39 1.34
C PHE A 130 -17.29 6.88 1.86
N MET A 131 -17.63 8.12 1.55
CA MET A 131 -18.89 8.75 1.91
C MET A 131 -19.29 9.78 0.85
N GLU A 132 -20.48 10.32 0.99
CA GLU A 132 -20.97 11.38 0.12
C GLU A 132 -20.16 12.67 0.30
N GLN A 133 -19.73 13.30 -0.80
CA GLN A 133 -18.87 14.50 -0.80
C GLN A 133 -19.49 15.66 -0.02
N GLU A 134 -20.78 15.93 -0.22
CA GLU A 134 -21.46 17.01 0.49
C GLU A 134 -21.53 16.78 2.00
N LYS A 135 -21.70 15.53 2.43
CA LYS A 135 -21.71 15.18 3.85
C LYS A 135 -20.33 15.38 4.46
N LEU A 136 -19.27 14.96 3.75
CA LEU A 136 -17.90 15.15 4.19
C LEU A 136 -17.56 16.63 4.28
N ASN A 137 -17.84 17.40 3.23
CA ASN A 137 -17.52 18.83 3.21
C ASN A 137 -18.23 19.59 4.35
N ARG A 138 -19.49 19.27 4.61
CA ARG A 138 -20.26 19.88 5.74
C ARG A 138 -19.75 19.44 7.11
N MET A 139 -19.33 18.18 7.26
CA MET A 139 -18.83 17.64 8.53
C MET A 139 -17.56 18.34 8.99
N PHE A 140 -16.68 18.69 8.05
CA PHE A 140 -15.38 19.30 8.32
C PHE A 140 -15.32 20.80 7.98
N ASP A 141 -16.46 21.43 7.72
CA ASP A 141 -16.59 22.87 7.38
C ASP A 141 -15.66 23.31 6.22
N LEU A 142 -15.56 22.46 5.19
CA LEU A 142 -14.66 22.67 4.05
C LEU A 142 -15.24 23.59 2.96
N GLY A 143 -16.55 23.86 3.01
CA GLY A 143 -17.30 24.59 1.99
C GLY A 143 -17.97 23.65 0.98
N ASP A 144 -19.09 24.12 0.39
CA ASP A 144 -19.94 23.29 -0.48
C ASP A 144 -19.24 22.89 -1.79
N ASP A 145 -18.40 23.78 -2.34
CA ASP A 145 -17.67 23.57 -3.61
C ASP A 145 -16.25 23.02 -3.39
N TYR A 146 -15.93 22.57 -2.19
CA TYR A 146 -14.61 22.07 -1.88
C TYR A 146 -14.35 20.69 -2.51
N PHE A 147 -13.18 20.55 -3.14
CA PHE A 147 -12.65 19.27 -3.60
C PHE A 147 -11.12 19.23 -3.44
N SER A 148 -10.58 18.03 -3.31
CA SER A 148 -9.16 17.79 -3.05
C SER A 148 -8.42 17.24 -4.25
N GLY A 149 -9.13 16.79 -5.28
CA GLY A 149 -8.52 16.17 -6.45
C GLY A 149 -9.52 15.56 -7.41
N TYR A 150 -8.97 14.80 -8.35
CA TYR A 150 -9.73 14.17 -9.43
C TYR A 150 -9.41 12.68 -9.55
N PHE A 151 -10.44 11.88 -9.76
CA PHE A 151 -10.33 10.55 -10.35
C PHE A 151 -10.50 10.66 -11.86
N SER A 152 -9.65 10.01 -12.64
CA SER A 152 -9.76 9.98 -14.09
C SER A 152 -9.19 8.68 -14.68
N ASN A 153 -9.77 8.20 -15.78
CA ASN A 153 -9.17 7.13 -16.59
C ASN A 153 -8.34 7.68 -17.74
N THR A 154 -8.42 8.99 -17.99
CA THR A 154 -7.62 9.70 -18.98
C THR A 154 -6.69 10.70 -18.30
N GLU A 155 -5.55 10.98 -18.92
CA GLU A 155 -4.60 11.93 -18.38
C GLU A 155 -5.17 13.36 -18.41
N ILE A 156 -5.05 14.08 -17.29
CA ILE A 156 -5.43 15.50 -17.18
C ILE A 156 -4.19 16.33 -17.53
N THR A 157 -4.30 17.16 -18.57
CA THR A 157 -3.18 17.94 -19.12
C THR A 157 -3.39 19.45 -19.07
N ASP A 158 -4.56 19.89 -18.69
CA ASP A 158 -5.00 21.29 -18.68
C ASP A 158 -4.84 21.97 -17.31
N ILE A 159 -4.42 21.23 -16.28
CA ILE A 159 -4.06 21.79 -14.98
C ILE A 159 -2.53 21.96 -14.92
N ASP A 160 -2.07 23.14 -14.52
CA ASP A 160 -0.64 23.38 -14.33
C ASP A 160 -0.07 22.46 -13.23
N THR A 161 1.10 21.88 -13.51
CA THR A 161 1.78 20.96 -12.59
C THR A 161 2.09 21.57 -11.22
N GLY A 162 2.17 22.89 -11.14
CA GLY A 162 2.36 23.62 -9.87
C GLY A 162 1.17 23.49 -8.91
N TYR A 163 -0.04 23.21 -9.44
CA TYR A 163 -1.24 22.99 -8.65
C TYR A 163 -1.50 21.50 -8.32
N ILE A 164 -0.71 20.59 -8.89
CA ILE A 164 -0.83 19.17 -8.64
C ILE A 164 0.18 18.76 -7.55
N GLY A 165 -0.32 18.34 -6.40
CA GLY A 165 0.51 17.88 -5.29
C GLY A 165 1.07 16.47 -5.50
N SER A 166 0.24 15.56 -6.02
CA SER A 166 0.67 14.22 -6.38
C SER A 166 -0.26 13.59 -7.42
N VAL A 167 0.31 12.69 -8.23
CA VAL A 167 -0.43 11.88 -9.18
C VAL A 167 -0.12 10.41 -8.91
N ILE A 168 -1.14 9.62 -8.67
CA ILE A 168 -1.03 8.17 -8.62
C ILE A 168 -1.46 7.63 -9.98
N ASP A 169 -0.50 7.07 -10.72
CA ASP A 169 -0.71 6.48 -12.04
C ASP A 169 -0.52 4.97 -11.96
N LEU A 170 -1.53 4.22 -12.43
CA LEU A 170 -1.51 2.76 -12.45
C LEU A 170 -0.35 2.19 -13.29
N ASP A 171 -0.05 2.81 -14.43
CA ASP A 171 1.02 2.35 -15.31
C ASP A 171 2.40 2.55 -14.67
N ALA A 172 2.59 3.69 -13.96
CA ALA A 172 3.82 3.96 -13.21
C ALA A 172 4.01 2.99 -12.04
N LEU A 173 2.95 2.72 -11.26
CA LEU A 173 2.97 1.75 -10.16
C LEU A 173 3.27 0.33 -10.67
N THR A 174 2.66 -0.07 -11.78
CA THR A 174 2.90 -1.39 -12.38
C THR A 174 4.33 -1.54 -12.89
N LYS A 175 4.92 -0.47 -13.46
CA LYS A 175 6.34 -0.45 -13.84
C LYS A 175 7.26 -0.66 -12.66
N ILE A 176 7.02 0.06 -11.56
CA ILE A 176 7.81 -0.05 -10.33
C ILE A 176 7.70 -1.47 -9.76
N SER A 177 6.50 -2.01 -9.68
CA SER A 177 6.26 -3.38 -9.19
C SER A 177 7.02 -4.42 -10.02
N ARG A 178 6.94 -4.36 -11.36
CA ARG A 178 7.70 -5.25 -12.25
C ARG A 178 9.21 -5.12 -12.07
N GLN A 179 9.70 -3.91 -11.86
CA GLN A 179 11.13 -3.66 -11.67
C GLN A 179 11.62 -4.24 -10.34
N LEU A 180 10.79 -4.17 -9.28
CA LEU A 180 11.06 -4.82 -8.00
C LEU A 180 11.05 -6.35 -8.13
N ASP A 181 10.08 -6.94 -8.84
CA ASP A 181 9.99 -8.38 -9.06
C ASP A 181 11.22 -8.93 -9.78
N VAL A 182 11.69 -8.23 -10.82
CA VAL A 182 12.92 -8.61 -11.55
C VAL A 182 14.15 -8.50 -10.65
N SER A 183 14.27 -7.43 -9.87
CA SER A 183 15.39 -7.25 -8.94
C SER A 183 15.39 -8.30 -7.83
N MET A 184 14.24 -8.58 -7.23
CA MET A 184 14.11 -9.61 -6.20
C MET A 184 14.36 -11.01 -6.75
N GLY A 185 13.86 -11.32 -7.95
CA GLY A 185 14.12 -12.59 -8.63
C GLY A 185 15.61 -12.82 -8.90
N SER A 186 16.33 -11.80 -9.36
CA SER A 186 17.77 -11.84 -9.56
C SER A 186 18.54 -12.08 -8.27
N MET A 187 18.15 -11.39 -7.19
CA MET A 187 18.77 -11.54 -5.87
C MET A 187 18.54 -12.94 -5.29
N MET A 188 17.32 -13.50 -5.42
CA MET A 188 17.00 -14.88 -5.03
C MET A 188 17.81 -15.90 -5.84
N GLY A 189 18.01 -15.67 -7.15
CA GLY A 189 18.86 -16.50 -7.99
C GLY A 189 20.31 -16.54 -7.49
N MET A 190 20.86 -15.41 -7.13
CA MET A 190 22.22 -15.31 -6.58
C MET A 190 22.35 -16.06 -5.25
N ILE A 191 21.39 -15.90 -4.34
CA ILE A 191 21.37 -16.60 -3.05
C ILE A 191 21.32 -18.11 -3.26
N ASN A 192 20.53 -18.62 -4.21
CA ASN A 192 20.47 -20.03 -4.52
C ASN A 192 21.83 -20.58 -5.01
N VAL A 193 22.54 -19.86 -5.87
CA VAL A 193 23.88 -20.26 -6.32
C VAL A 193 24.84 -20.36 -5.14
N PHE A 194 24.87 -19.36 -4.25
CA PHE A 194 25.69 -19.40 -3.04
C PHE A 194 25.32 -20.58 -2.12
N ALA A 195 24.03 -20.86 -1.95
CA ALA A 195 23.56 -21.98 -1.14
C ALA A 195 24.08 -23.33 -1.68
N VAL A 196 24.02 -23.53 -2.99
CA VAL A 196 24.55 -24.75 -3.64
C VAL A 196 26.06 -24.90 -3.44
N VAL A 197 26.83 -23.81 -3.57
CA VAL A 197 28.28 -23.83 -3.34
C VAL A 197 28.60 -24.20 -1.90
N ILE A 198 27.94 -23.57 -0.92
CA ILE A 198 28.12 -23.87 0.49
C ILE A 198 27.75 -25.33 0.79
N TYR A 199 26.67 -25.82 0.21
CA TYR A 199 26.23 -27.20 0.38
C TYR A 199 27.27 -28.20 -0.13
N MET A 200 27.86 -27.97 -1.29
CA MET A 200 28.97 -28.80 -1.83
C MET A 200 30.19 -28.79 -0.89
N ILE A 201 30.55 -27.63 -0.35
CA ILE A 201 31.67 -27.51 0.60
C ILE A 201 31.39 -28.31 1.87
N LEU A 202 30.17 -28.23 2.41
CA LEU A 202 29.77 -28.98 3.61
C LEU A 202 29.81 -30.49 3.39
N ILE A 203 29.32 -30.99 2.25
CA ILE A 203 29.41 -32.41 1.91
C ILE A 203 30.86 -32.84 1.81
N TYR A 204 31.72 -32.06 1.14
CA TYR A 204 33.14 -32.36 1.03
C TYR A 204 33.82 -32.45 2.40
N LEU A 205 33.57 -31.46 3.29
CA LEU A 205 34.13 -31.43 4.64
C LEU A 205 33.64 -32.62 5.48
N LEU A 206 32.35 -32.93 5.43
CA LEU A 206 31.77 -34.04 6.13
C LEU A 206 32.39 -35.37 5.69
N SER A 207 32.48 -35.58 4.38
CA SER A 207 33.11 -36.76 3.81
C SER A 207 34.57 -36.89 4.23
N LYS A 208 35.32 -35.77 4.22
CA LYS A 208 36.71 -35.73 4.65
C LYS A 208 36.84 -36.13 6.12
N ILE A 209 36.02 -35.59 7.01
CA ILE A 209 36.04 -35.88 8.46
C ILE A 209 35.71 -37.37 8.68
N ILE A 210 34.73 -37.95 7.97
CA ILE A 210 34.37 -39.36 8.11
C ILE A 210 35.55 -40.25 7.68
N ILE A 211 36.21 -39.92 6.60
CA ILE A 211 37.39 -40.69 6.08
C ILE A 211 38.55 -40.57 7.09
N GLU A 212 38.86 -39.37 7.56
CA GLU A 212 39.98 -39.17 8.55
C GLU A 212 39.72 -39.89 9.85
N LYS A 213 38.47 -39.81 10.38
CA LYS A 213 38.09 -40.46 11.64
C LYS A 213 38.16 -42.00 11.53
N ASN A 214 37.87 -42.54 10.37
CA ASN A 214 37.87 -44.00 10.12
C ASN A 214 39.10 -44.50 9.39
N ALA A 215 40.16 -43.67 9.25
CA ALA A 215 41.35 -43.99 8.47
C ALA A 215 42.02 -45.33 8.89
N GLN A 216 42.05 -45.61 10.18
CA GLN A 216 42.63 -46.84 10.71
C GLN A 216 41.80 -48.07 10.37
N SER A 217 40.46 -47.98 10.46
CA SER A 217 39.52 -49.04 10.09
C SER A 217 39.50 -49.27 8.58
N ILE A 218 39.58 -48.20 7.78
CA ILE A 218 39.67 -48.23 6.30
C ILE A 218 40.96 -48.94 5.85
N SER A 219 42.11 -48.64 6.49
CA SER A 219 43.38 -49.26 6.20
C SER A 219 43.32 -50.76 6.51
N MET A 220 42.73 -51.16 7.62
CA MET A 220 42.58 -52.58 8.01
C MET A 220 41.68 -53.36 7.03
N THR A 221 40.58 -52.75 6.57
CA THR A 221 39.68 -53.32 5.57
C THR A 221 40.38 -53.50 4.22
N LYS A 222 41.27 -52.58 3.86
CA LYS A 222 42.08 -52.65 2.65
C LYS A 222 43.10 -53.79 2.70
N ILE A 223 43.73 -54.06 3.85
CA ILE A 223 44.63 -55.17 4.08
C ILE A 223 43.90 -56.51 3.95
N LEU A 224 42.60 -56.55 4.28
CA LEU A 224 41.74 -57.71 4.12
C LEU A 224 41.28 -57.98 2.69
N GLY A 225 41.72 -57.15 1.71
CA GLY A 225 41.52 -57.37 0.28
C GLY A 225 40.27 -56.67 -0.32
N TYR A 226 39.61 -55.81 0.43
CA TYR A 226 38.46 -55.03 -0.10
C TYR A 226 38.94 -53.93 -1.07
N THR A 227 38.17 -53.73 -2.13
CA THR A 227 38.43 -52.67 -3.11
C THR A 227 38.02 -51.31 -2.61
N ASN A 228 38.61 -50.22 -3.17
CA ASN A 228 38.24 -48.84 -2.78
C ASN A 228 36.76 -48.54 -2.97
N GLY A 229 36.06 -49.15 -3.94
CA GLY A 229 34.64 -48.97 -4.17
C GLY A 229 33.76 -49.61 -3.08
N GLU A 230 34.17 -50.80 -2.59
CA GLU A 230 33.47 -51.51 -1.52
C GLU A 230 33.67 -50.76 -0.18
N ILE A 231 34.84 -50.26 0.09
CA ILE A 231 35.14 -49.43 1.25
C ILE A 231 34.33 -48.12 1.23
N SER A 232 34.26 -47.44 0.09
CA SER A 232 33.44 -46.23 -0.06
C SER A 232 31.97 -46.50 0.18
N ARG A 233 31.45 -47.63 -0.28
CA ARG A 233 30.06 -48.03 -0.08
C ARG A 233 29.75 -48.38 1.38
N LEU A 234 30.66 -49.00 2.10
CA LEU A 234 30.51 -49.33 3.52
C LEU A 234 30.50 -48.09 4.43
N TYR A 235 31.32 -47.08 4.16
CA TYR A 235 31.53 -45.94 5.07
C TYR A 235 30.80 -44.66 4.66
N ILE A 236 30.41 -44.53 3.41
CA ILE A 236 29.72 -43.30 2.92
C ILE A 236 28.23 -43.52 2.71
N LEU A 237 27.78 -44.73 2.29
CA LEU A 237 26.38 -45.05 2.04
C LEU A 237 25.64 -45.61 3.24
N SER A 238 26.34 -46.00 4.29
CA SER A 238 25.73 -46.53 5.53
C SER A 238 25.53 -45.48 6.62
N THR A 239 25.90 -44.21 6.34
CA THR A 239 25.64 -43.05 7.19
C THR A 239 24.51 -42.24 6.66
#